data_5780fb5c6626564e2e09ec4c191a3fa6
#
_entry.id   5780fb5c6626564e2e09ec4c191a3fa6
#
_cell.length_a   1.000
_cell.length_b   1.000
_cell.length_c   1.000
_cell.angle_alpha   90.00
_cell.angle_beta   90.00
_cell.angle_gamma   90.00
#
_symmetry.space_group_name_H-M   'P 1'
#
loop_
_entity.id
_entity.type
_entity.pdbx_description
1 polymer ?
#
loop_
_entity_poly.entity_id
_entity_poly.type
_entity_poly.pdbx_seq_one_letter_code
_entity_poly.pdbx_strand_id
1 'polypeptide(L)'
;PSNIDFFTVRDRPISLEEKLFNEFKAQKNFFQRIDILMLFSEKAEPDSEYFAEMFSYFAGYLKAFSQVNEQIIASYLVVRQITLKHPHLNPGIPFQFSELFSEIENPSTVYSALKDPELRRQYLMNIKNYLHNWYDIYIKLFPAVLSDEIINPLINEGFTKNVQDLVIDCFENYRDYREAVIWFFKNAQNRDWFTELAIPYEKQLITLIHIFDITFREIENHRDTTENRKINRQIQQLLFGKDNLLENYILSSEVDTITRLYTLVDDVKDLDPSIKMHLRNRILEKHKGFKFYGSEEKTIVSKGLIVTSRMYEEKKKILQNIIDVEIPANSKEIGFALSLGDLRENAEYKAAKERQAILNATATKLQDEIERAQPFDPTTVTIARVSFGTIVTLQNNSTTESETYTILGPWESDPEQGVISYMSPFGNAILNHREGENLRFTINERDYDYTIKSIVSATF
;
A
#
# COMPACT_ATOMS: atom_id res chain seq x y z
N PRO A 1 28.18 -70.06 -7.04
CA PRO A 1 27.46 -68.88 -7.45
C PRO A 1 26.70 -68.37 -6.25
N SER A 2 27.21 -67.29 -5.71
CA SER A 2 26.73 -66.68 -4.49
C SER A 2 25.59 -65.70 -4.83
N ASN A 3 24.43 -66.01 -4.28
CA ASN A 3 23.33 -65.05 -4.21
C ASN A 3 23.75 -63.88 -3.29
N ILE A 4 23.88 -62.72 -3.88
CA ILE A 4 23.96 -61.48 -3.10
C ILE A 4 22.49 -61.00 -3.00
N ASP A 5 21.89 -61.20 -1.85
CA ASP A 5 20.62 -60.60 -1.49
C ASP A 5 20.84 -59.06 -1.32
N PHE A 6 20.36 -58.31 -2.30
CA PHE A 6 20.16 -56.87 -2.13
C PHE A 6 19.02 -56.65 -1.15
N PHE A 7 19.32 -56.40 0.10
CA PHE A 7 18.40 -55.78 1.02
C PHE A 7 18.11 -54.36 0.53
N THR A 8 16.96 -54.17 -0.10
CA THR A 8 16.37 -52.85 -0.24
C THR A 8 16.07 -52.35 1.17
N VAL A 9 16.86 -51.39 1.62
CA VAL A 9 16.52 -50.62 2.80
C VAL A 9 15.19 -49.91 2.45
N ARG A 10 14.08 -50.46 2.95
CA ARG A 10 12.81 -49.73 2.95
C ARG A 10 13.03 -48.53 3.86
N ASP A 11 12.99 -47.35 3.27
CA ASP A 11 13.00 -46.10 4.04
C ASP A 11 11.89 -46.18 5.08
N ARG A 12 12.29 -46.26 6.35
CA ARG A 12 11.35 -46.24 7.46
C ARG A 12 10.62 -44.88 7.38
N PRO A 13 9.28 -44.84 7.41
CA PRO A 13 8.55 -43.59 7.42
C PRO A 13 9.04 -42.76 8.61
N ILE A 14 9.57 -41.58 8.30
CA ILE A 14 10.07 -40.62 9.29
C ILE A 14 8.88 -40.21 10.16
N SER A 15 8.99 -40.30 11.49
CA SER A 15 7.95 -39.84 12.40
C SER A 15 7.80 -38.34 12.33
N LEU A 16 6.64 -37.80 12.74
CA LEU A 16 6.43 -36.36 12.81
C LEU A 16 7.48 -35.69 13.72
N GLU A 17 7.80 -36.33 14.83
CA GLU A 17 8.82 -35.85 15.78
C GLU A 17 10.20 -35.78 15.15
N GLU A 18 10.64 -36.82 14.49
CA GLU A 18 11.90 -36.86 13.77
C GLU A 18 11.95 -35.82 12.65
N LYS A 19 10.85 -35.60 11.95
CA LYS A 19 10.72 -34.58 10.92
C LYS A 19 10.91 -33.17 11.50
N LEU A 20 10.18 -32.84 12.57
CA LEU A 20 10.27 -31.53 13.24
C LEU A 20 11.66 -31.30 13.85
N PHE A 21 12.27 -32.33 14.40
CA PHE A 21 13.63 -32.26 14.92
C PHE A 21 14.67 -32.00 13.82
N ASN A 22 14.58 -32.68 12.70
CA ASN A 22 15.45 -32.45 11.55
C ASN A 22 15.26 -31.03 10.97
N GLU A 23 14.03 -30.53 10.92
CA GLU A 23 13.72 -29.17 10.54
C GLU A 23 14.33 -28.17 11.52
N PHE A 24 14.23 -28.40 12.82
CA PHE A 24 14.85 -27.57 13.86
C PHE A 24 16.37 -27.51 13.69
N LYS A 25 17.04 -28.62 13.44
CA LYS A 25 18.49 -28.67 13.21
C LYS A 25 18.91 -27.92 11.95
N ALA A 26 18.14 -28.07 10.88
CA ALA A 26 18.40 -27.40 9.60
C ALA A 26 18.13 -25.89 9.66
N GLN A 27 17.24 -25.45 10.54
CA GLN A 27 16.84 -24.06 10.65
C GLN A 27 17.95 -23.19 11.22
N LYS A 28 18.30 -22.10 10.51
CA LYS A 28 19.32 -21.13 10.93
C LYS A 28 18.73 -19.95 11.70
N ASN A 29 17.45 -19.64 11.48
CA ASN A 29 16.79 -18.54 12.14
C ASN A 29 16.35 -18.94 13.56
N PHE A 30 16.82 -18.20 14.56
CA PHE A 30 16.54 -18.47 15.97
C PHE A 30 15.05 -18.47 16.30
N PHE A 31 14.28 -17.49 15.81
CA PHE A 31 12.85 -17.38 16.11
C PHE A 31 12.01 -18.46 15.42
N GLN A 32 12.41 -18.88 14.21
CA GLN A 32 11.78 -20.03 13.55
C GLN A 32 12.05 -21.35 14.28
N ARG A 33 13.20 -21.48 14.96
CA ARG A 33 13.43 -22.62 15.85
C ARG A 33 12.47 -22.63 17.03
N ILE A 34 12.10 -21.45 17.57
CA ILE A 34 11.06 -21.34 18.59
C ILE A 34 9.74 -21.88 18.06
N ASP A 35 9.33 -21.45 16.88
CA ASP A 35 8.07 -21.88 16.28
C ASP A 35 8.01 -23.41 16.12
N ILE A 36 9.12 -24.03 15.70
CA ILE A 36 9.24 -25.48 15.58
C ILE A 36 9.13 -26.18 16.97
N LEU A 37 9.81 -25.66 17.99
CA LEU A 37 9.73 -26.22 19.34
C LEU A 37 8.32 -26.09 19.92
N MET A 38 7.67 -24.94 19.74
CA MET A 38 6.30 -24.73 20.21
C MET A 38 5.32 -25.69 19.50
N LEU A 39 5.45 -25.85 18.18
CA LEU A 39 4.68 -26.82 17.43
C LEU A 39 4.91 -28.26 17.89
N PHE A 40 6.15 -28.61 18.20
CA PHE A 40 6.49 -29.92 18.74
C PHE A 40 5.82 -30.15 20.11
N SER A 41 5.88 -29.14 20.99
CA SER A 41 5.27 -29.23 22.34
C SER A 41 3.75 -29.39 22.33
N GLU A 42 3.09 -29.02 21.23
CA GLU A 42 1.64 -29.18 21.04
C GLU A 42 1.26 -30.57 20.50
N LYS A 43 2.15 -31.19 19.71
CA LYS A 43 1.83 -32.37 18.89
C LYS A 43 2.52 -33.65 19.33
N ALA A 44 3.51 -33.56 20.21
CA ALA A 44 4.35 -34.68 20.63
C ALA A 44 4.53 -34.75 22.14
N GLU A 45 4.98 -35.91 22.61
CA GLU A 45 5.25 -36.15 24.03
C GLU A 45 6.52 -35.42 24.48
N PRO A 46 6.50 -34.71 25.65
CA PRO A 46 7.64 -33.94 26.14
C PRO A 46 8.81 -34.79 26.64
N ASP A 47 8.62 -36.09 26.82
CA ASP A 47 9.67 -37.02 27.27
C ASP A 47 10.53 -37.56 26.11
N SER A 48 10.31 -37.11 24.90
CA SER A 48 11.11 -37.43 23.73
C SER A 48 12.54 -36.87 23.86
N GLU A 49 13.54 -37.67 23.47
CA GLU A 49 14.94 -37.21 23.40
C GLU A 49 15.09 -36.02 22.44
N TYR A 50 14.31 -35.98 21.38
CA TYR A 50 14.26 -34.87 20.44
C TYR A 50 13.78 -33.57 21.08
N PHE A 51 12.74 -33.64 21.91
CA PHE A 51 12.25 -32.50 22.66
C PHE A 51 13.30 -31.97 23.67
N ALA A 52 13.92 -32.88 24.40
CA ALA A 52 14.95 -32.50 25.35
C ALA A 52 16.15 -31.79 24.70
N GLU A 53 16.58 -32.23 23.52
CA GLU A 53 17.66 -31.57 22.77
C GLU A 53 17.25 -30.19 22.27
N MET A 54 16.06 -30.04 21.67
CA MET A 54 15.54 -28.73 21.21
C MET A 54 15.34 -27.76 22.39
N PHE A 55 14.79 -28.22 23.51
CA PHE A 55 14.59 -27.41 24.70
C PHE A 55 15.92 -26.97 25.31
N SER A 56 16.89 -27.88 25.38
CA SER A 56 18.23 -27.59 25.93
C SER A 56 18.96 -26.49 25.16
N TYR A 57 18.68 -26.34 23.88
CA TYR A 57 19.22 -25.26 23.06
C TYR A 57 18.83 -23.89 23.62
N PHE A 58 17.55 -23.66 23.94
CA PHE A 58 17.09 -22.40 24.51
C PHE A 58 17.51 -22.24 25.99
N ALA A 59 17.47 -23.30 26.76
CA ALA A 59 18.00 -23.28 28.13
C ALA A 59 19.49 -22.92 28.16
N GLY A 60 20.27 -23.35 27.16
CA GLY A 60 21.67 -23.02 26.98
C GLY A 60 21.92 -21.52 26.80
N TYR A 61 21.06 -20.83 26.04
CA TYR A 61 21.15 -19.38 25.89
C TYR A 61 21.05 -18.64 27.23
N LEU A 62 20.21 -19.13 28.14
CA LEU A 62 20.04 -18.53 29.47
C LEU A 62 21.20 -18.81 30.44
N LYS A 63 22.05 -19.76 30.12
CA LYS A 63 23.19 -20.11 30.96
C LYS A 63 24.47 -19.37 30.56
N ALA A 64 24.56 -18.91 29.33
CA ALA A 64 25.78 -18.35 28.75
C ALA A 64 25.48 -17.20 27.78
N PHE A 65 25.08 -16.04 28.28
CA PHE A 65 25.00 -14.82 27.51
C PHE A 65 25.90 -13.73 28.11
N SER A 66 26.38 -12.85 27.24
CA SER A 66 27.19 -11.69 27.64
C SER A 66 26.38 -10.40 27.64
N GLN A 67 25.28 -10.37 26.90
CA GLN A 67 24.40 -9.23 26.77
C GLN A 67 22.96 -9.71 26.55
N VAL A 68 22.00 -9.02 27.17
CA VAL A 68 20.59 -9.30 26.97
C VAL A 68 20.13 -8.70 25.62
N ASN A 69 19.46 -9.53 24.85
CA ASN A 69 18.85 -9.17 23.58
C ASN A 69 17.50 -9.87 23.41
N GLU A 70 16.87 -9.70 22.26
CA GLU A 70 15.57 -10.30 21.94
C GLU A 70 15.60 -11.83 22.06
N GLN A 71 16.72 -12.47 21.71
CA GLN A 71 16.86 -13.94 21.78
C GLN A 71 16.90 -14.44 23.22
N ILE A 72 17.52 -13.69 24.13
CA ILE A 72 17.56 -14.04 25.55
C ILE A 72 16.17 -13.91 26.18
N ILE A 73 15.44 -12.82 25.90
CA ILE A 73 14.07 -12.67 26.37
C ILE A 73 13.17 -13.79 25.81
N ALA A 74 13.27 -14.07 24.52
CA ALA A 74 12.51 -15.15 23.90
C ALA A 74 12.83 -16.52 24.52
N SER A 75 14.12 -16.83 24.78
CA SER A 75 14.55 -18.05 25.46
C SER A 75 13.94 -18.14 26.87
N TYR A 76 13.93 -17.02 27.61
CA TYR A 76 13.33 -16.98 28.95
C TYR A 76 11.83 -17.33 28.88
N LEU A 77 11.08 -16.71 27.95
CA LEU A 77 9.65 -16.96 27.80
C LEU A 77 9.36 -18.41 27.41
N VAL A 78 10.10 -18.96 26.44
CA VAL A 78 9.95 -20.35 25.98
C VAL A 78 10.23 -21.33 27.12
N VAL A 79 11.37 -21.16 27.80
CA VAL A 79 11.76 -22.06 28.89
C VAL A 79 10.74 -21.98 30.03
N ARG A 80 10.29 -20.77 30.39
CA ARG A 80 9.28 -20.58 31.43
C ARG A 80 7.93 -21.21 31.05
N GLN A 81 7.47 -21.03 29.84
CA GLN A 81 6.20 -21.60 29.40
C GLN A 81 6.22 -23.12 29.40
N ILE A 82 7.30 -23.72 28.92
CA ILE A 82 7.47 -25.18 28.93
C ILE A 82 7.56 -25.70 30.34
N THR A 83 8.34 -25.06 31.23
CA THR A 83 8.48 -25.52 32.62
C THR A 83 7.22 -25.32 33.46
N LEU A 84 6.34 -24.40 33.12
CA LEU A 84 5.03 -24.31 33.77
C LEU A 84 4.12 -25.50 33.44
N LYS A 85 4.22 -26.02 32.22
CA LYS A 85 3.47 -27.23 31.78
C LYS A 85 4.17 -28.52 32.24
N HIS A 86 5.51 -28.51 32.29
CA HIS A 86 6.36 -29.65 32.58
C HIS A 86 7.40 -29.29 33.64
N PRO A 87 7.04 -29.22 34.94
CA PRO A 87 7.93 -28.75 36.01
C PRO A 87 9.23 -29.54 36.15
N HIS A 88 9.23 -30.83 35.77
CA HIS A 88 10.41 -31.70 35.81
C HIS A 88 11.52 -31.29 34.83
N LEU A 89 11.19 -30.49 33.81
CA LEU A 89 12.16 -29.95 32.83
C LEU A 89 12.81 -28.64 33.27
N ASN A 90 12.48 -28.10 34.44
CA ASN A 90 13.00 -26.81 34.90
C ASN A 90 14.53 -26.81 35.00
N PRO A 91 15.24 -26.00 34.19
CA PRO A 91 16.70 -25.96 34.19
C PRO A 91 17.29 -25.12 35.34
N GLY A 92 16.44 -24.54 36.22
CA GLY A 92 16.87 -23.64 37.28
C GLY A 92 17.35 -22.29 36.72
N ILE A 93 16.44 -21.46 36.24
CA ILE A 93 16.77 -20.13 35.72
C ILE A 93 17.09 -19.20 36.90
N PRO A 94 18.30 -18.62 36.99
CA PRO A 94 18.69 -17.75 38.11
C PRO A 94 18.18 -16.31 38.00
N PHE A 95 17.58 -15.92 36.85
CA PHE A 95 17.19 -14.55 36.56
C PHE A 95 15.69 -14.36 36.71
N GLN A 96 15.30 -13.13 37.11
CA GLN A 96 13.91 -12.68 37.02
C GLN A 96 13.69 -11.92 35.71
N PHE A 97 12.43 -11.92 35.23
CA PHE A 97 12.07 -11.19 34.02
C PHE A 97 12.43 -9.71 34.08
N SER A 98 12.20 -9.06 35.23
CA SER A 98 12.52 -7.64 35.43
C SER A 98 14.00 -7.31 35.28
N GLU A 99 14.89 -8.24 35.70
CA GLU A 99 16.33 -8.06 35.55
C GLU A 99 16.72 -8.08 34.08
N LEU A 100 16.27 -9.09 33.33
CA LEU A 100 16.55 -9.21 31.90
C LEU A 100 15.92 -8.04 31.10
N PHE A 101 14.67 -7.71 31.41
CA PHE A 101 13.96 -6.65 30.70
C PHE A 101 14.61 -5.27 30.90
N SER A 102 15.23 -5.01 32.05
CA SER A 102 15.88 -3.72 32.34
C SER A 102 17.01 -3.37 31.36
N GLU A 103 17.60 -4.37 30.72
CA GLU A 103 18.66 -4.21 29.72
C GLU A 103 18.14 -4.05 28.28
N ILE A 104 16.83 -4.18 28.06
CA ILE A 104 16.19 -4.02 26.72
C ILE A 104 15.92 -2.56 26.46
N GLU A 105 16.57 -1.99 25.44
CA GLU A 105 16.40 -0.58 25.04
C GLU A 105 15.04 -0.34 24.38
N ASN A 106 14.61 -1.27 23.50
CA ASN A 106 13.37 -1.14 22.75
C ASN A 106 12.47 -2.38 22.93
N PRO A 107 11.46 -2.31 23.79
CA PRO A 107 10.52 -3.42 24.00
C PRO A 107 9.76 -3.88 22.72
N SER A 108 9.58 -2.99 21.75
CA SER A 108 8.86 -3.32 20.51
C SER A 108 9.63 -4.29 19.62
N THR A 109 10.96 -4.28 19.67
CA THR A 109 11.78 -5.21 18.87
C THR A 109 11.60 -6.65 19.34
N VAL A 110 11.51 -6.87 20.65
CA VAL A 110 11.20 -8.19 21.21
C VAL A 110 9.83 -8.68 20.78
N TYR A 111 8.81 -7.84 20.93
CA TYR A 111 7.44 -8.21 20.52
C TYR A 111 7.36 -8.54 19.03
N SER A 112 8.01 -7.76 18.19
CA SER A 112 8.01 -7.96 16.73
C SER A 112 8.77 -9.21 16.29
N ALA A 113 9.82 -9.60 17.05
CA ALA A 113 10.60 -10.80 16.80
C ALA A 113 9.83 -12.07 17.14
N LEU A 114 9.01 -12.05 18.20
CA LEU A 114 8.15 -13.17 18.58
C LEU A 114 7.03 -13.34 17.53
N LYS A 115 6.86 -14.56 16.99
CA LYS A 115 5.79 -14.89 16.04
C LYS A 115 4.67 -15.69 16.69
N ASP A 116 5.01 -16.54 17.65
CA ASP A 116 4.05 -17.35 18.39
C ASP A 116 3.09 -16.46 19.22
N PRO A 117 1.77 -16.57 19.05
CA PRO A 117 0.80 -15.71 19.76
C PRO A 117 0.83 -15.90 21.27
N GLU A 118 1.10 -17.12 21.76
CA GLU A 118 1.15 -17.41 23.18
C GLU A 118 2.38 -16.77 23.82
N LEU A 119 3.54 -16.81 23.16
CA LEU A 119 4.73 -16.12 23.63
C LEU A 119 4.57 -14.60 23.64
N ARG A 120 3.89 -14.03 22.66
CA ARG A 120 3.53 -12.61 22.66
C ARG A 120 2.65 -12.25 23.86
N ARG A 121 1.64 -13.05 24.13
CA ARG A 121 0.77 -12.88 25.29
C ARG A 121 1.57 -12.99 26.59
N GLN A 122 2.44 -14.00 26.71
CA GLN A 122 3.30 -14.17 27.88
C GLN A 122 4.25 -12.99 28.06
N TYR A 123 4.79 -12.45 26.99
CA TYR A 123 5.62 -11.26 27.05
C TYR A 123 4.89 -10.07 27.65
N LEU A 124 3.69 -9.77 27.16
CA LEU A 124 2.85 -8.69 27.70
C LEU A 124 2.47 -8.95 29.16
N MET A 125 2.07 -10.17 29.49
CA MET A 125 1.72 -10.54 30.87
C MET A 125 2.92 -10.40 31.82
N ASN A 126 4.13 -10.79 31.42
CA ASN A 126 5.32 -10.63 32.24
C ASN A 126 5.65 -9.14 32.45
N ILE A 127 5.53 -8.29 31.44
CA ILE A 127 5.66 -6.84 31.60
C ILE A 127 4.67 -6.33 32.65
N LYS A 128 3.41 -6.67 32.51
CA LYS A 128 2.36 -6.21 33.44
C LYS A 128 2.56 -6.69 34.87
N ASN A 129 2.95 -7.96 35.05
CA ASN A 129 2.97 -8.58 36.37
C ASN A 129 4.28 -8.31 37.14
N TYR A 130 5.37 -8.04 36.45
CA TYR A 130 6.71 -7.97 37.10
C TYR A 130 7.38 -6.60 36.99
N LEU A 131 6.82 -5.65 36.20
CA LEU A 131 7.40 -4.31 36.06
C LEU A 131 6.49 -3.27 36.71
N HIS A 132 7.06 -2.43 37.54
CA HIS A 132 6.32 -1.38 38.24
C HIS A 132 5.72 -0.33 37.29
N ASN A 133 6.45 0.01 36.23
CA ASN A 133 6.07 1.01 35.22
C ASN A 133 5.44 0.36 33.97
N TRP A 134 4.79 -0.78 34.13
CA TRP A 134 4.21 -1.55 33.01
C TRP A 134 3.25 -0.71 32.13
N TYR A 135 2.50 0.22 32.71
CA TYR A 135 1.59 1.06 31.98
C TYR A 135 2.29 1.99 30.97
N ASP A 136 3.44 2.58 31.33
CA ASP A 136 4.23 3.40 30.43
C ASP A 136 4.83 2.54 29.29
N ILE A 137 5.22 1.32 29.60
CA ILE A 137 5.76 0.38 28.61
C ILE A 137 4.64 -0.03 27.65
N TYR A 138 3.44 -0.29 28.13
CA TYR A 138 2.28 -0.61 27.30
C TYR A 138 1.94 0.53 26.35
N ILE A 139 1.93 1.77 26.80
CA ILE A 139 1.72 2.95 25.96
C ILE A 139 2.76 3.02 24.84
N LYS A 140 4.04 2.80 25.16
CA LYS A 140 5.12 2.79 24.16
C LYS A 140 5.04 1.60 23.19
N LEU A 141 4.53 0.46 23.66
CA LEU A 141 4.35 -0.74 22.83
C LEU A 141 3.15 -0.65 21.88
N PHE A 142 2.14 0.15 22.22
CA PHE A 142 0.88 0.16 21.48
C PHE A 142 1.04 0.34 19.95
N PRO A 143 1.89 1.26 19.44
CA PRO A 143 2.06 1.43 18.00
C PRO A 143 2.56 0.19 17.27
N ALA A 144 3.29 -0.69 17.97
CA ALA A 144 3.77 -1.96 17.41
C ALA A 144 2.81 -3.13 17.60
N VAL A 145 1.95 -3.08 18.62
CA VAL A 145 1.03 -4.18 18.98
C VAL A 145 -0.34 -3.99 18.34
N LEU A 146 -0.90 -2.77 18.40
CA LEU A 146 -2.22 -2.39 17.87
C LEU A 146 -3.34 -3.36 18.27
N SER A 147 -3.44 -3.63 19.58
CA SER A 147 -4.35 -4.63 20.13
C SER A 147 -5.03 -4.15 21.41
N ASP A 148 -6.23 -4.68 21.63
CA ASP A 148 -6.96 -4.56 22.89
C ASP A 148 -6.24 -5.19 24.09
N GLU A 149 -5.28 -6.07 23.84
CA GLU A 149 -4.42 -6.64 24.89
C GLU A 149 -3.56 -5.57 25.58
N ILE A 150 -3.33 -4.44 24.93
CA ILE A 150 -2.67 -3.26 25.50
C ILE A 150 -3.71 -2.32 26.14
N ILE A 151 -4.76 -1.98 25.43
CA ILE A 151 -5.72 -0.93 25.83
C ILE A 151 -6.58 -1.36 27.00
N ASN A 152 -7.16 -2.58 26.95
CA ASN A 152 -8.11 -3.02 27.98
C ASN A 152 -7.49 -3.09 29.38
N PRO A 153 -6.27 -3.65 29.59
CA PRO A 153 -5.64 -3.63 30.91
C PRO A 153 -5.39 -2.21 31.44
N LEU A 154 -4.99 -1.28 30.56
CA LEU A 154 -4.78 0.13 30.95
C LEU A 154 -6.06 0.78 31.43
N ILE A 155 -7.18 0.61 30.70
CA ILE A 155 -8.47 1.15 31.05
C ILE A 155 -8.98 0.51 32.35
N ASN A 156 -8.91 -0.81 32.46
CA ASN A 156 -9.45 -1.55 33.62
C ASN A 156 -8.70 -1.22 34.93
N GLU A 157 -7.44 -0.84 34.84
CA GLU A 157 -6.63 -0.48 36.03
C GLU A 157 -6.52 1.03 36.27
N GLY A 158 -7.33 1.83 35.57
CA GLY A 158 -7.49 3.27 35.85
C GLY A 158 -6.53 4.19 35.10
N PHE A 159 -5.75 3.67 34.13
CA PHE A 159 -4.87 4.47 33.28
C PHE A 159 -5.57 5.07 32.06
N THR A 160 -6.88 5.36 32.19
CA THR A 160 -7.69 5.95 31.10
C THR A 160 -7.07 7.22 30.54
N LYS A 161 -6.56 8.10 31.43
CA LYS A 161 -5.91 9.34 31.00
C LYS A 161 -4.70 9.11 30.12
N ASN A 162 -3.86 8.12 30.45
CA ASN A 162 -2.69 7.76 29.64
C ASN A 162 -3.08 7.26 28.24
N VAL A 163 -4.19 6.48 28.15
CA VAL A 163 -4.72 6.04 26.85
C VAL A 163 -5.27 7.23 26.06
N GLN A 164 -5.99 8.15 26.71
CA GLN A 164 -6.50 9.36 26.07
C GLN A 164 -5.37 10.24 25.55
N ASP A 165 -4.31 10.44 26.32
CA ASP A 165 -3.14 11.21 25.90
C ASP A 165 -2.42 10.52 24.71
N LEU A 166 -2.35 9.19 24.69
CA LEU A 166 -1.84 8.41 23.56
C LEU A 166 -2.67 8.64 22.28
N VAL A 167 -4.00 8.65 22.40
CA VAL A 167 -4.89 8.91 21.24
C VAL A 167 -4.60 10.30 20.67
N ILE A 168 -4.54 11.31 21.55
CA ILE A 168 -4.26 12.69 21.13
C ILE A 168 -2.92 12.76 20.40
N ASP A 169 -1.87 12.18 20.98
CA ASP A 169 -0.54 12.15 20.38
C ASP A 169 -0.54 11.47 19.02
N CYS A 170 -1.23 10.32 18.87
CA CYS A 170 -1.36 9.62 17.61
C CYS A 170 -2.04 10.46 16.52
N PHE A 171 -3.12 11.20 16.86
CA PHE A 171 -3.82 12.05 15.91
C PHE A 171 -3.04 13.34 15.58
N GLU A 172 -2.30 13.89 16.51
CA GLU A 172 -1.46 15.07 16.28
C GLU A 172 -0.21 14.72 15.46
N ASN A 173 0.41 13.58 15.74
CA ASN A 173 1.61 13.07 15.10
C ASN A 173 1.29 11.91 14.13
N TYR A 174 0.17 11.99 13.42
CA TYR A 174 -0.35 10.92 12.56
C TYR A 174 0.62 10.42 11.48
N ARG A 175 1.60 11.23 11.11
CA ARG A 175 2.64 10.83 10.13
C ARG A 175 3.49 9.67 10.62
N ASP A 176 3.76 9.65 11.92
CA ASP A 176 4.57 8.61 12.58
C ASP A 176 3.71 7.46 13.11
N TYR A 177 2.42 7.75 13.42
CA TYR A 177 1.48 6.80 14.03
C TYR A 177 0.33 6.38 13.11
N ARG A 178 0.59 6.24 11.80
CA ARG A 178 -0.44 5.98 10.77
C ARG A 178 -1.34 4.79 11.09
N GLU A 179 -0.74 3.63 11.43
CA GLU A 179 -1.51 2.43 11.76
C GLU A 179 -2.27 2.55 13.08
N ALA A 180 -1.73 3.26 14.07
CA ALA A 180 -2.41 3.52 15.33
C ALA A 180 -3.66 4.38 15.13
N VAL A 181 -3.59 5.44 14.32
CA VAL A 181 -4.75 6.26 13.96
C VAL A 181 -5.84 5.41 13.29
N ILE A 182 -5.46 4.56 12.32
CA ILE A 182 -6.39 3.65 11.67
C ILE A 182 -7.02 2.69 12.68
N TRP A 183 -6.23 2.15 13.61
CA TRP A 183 -6.72 1.26 14.64
C TRP A 183 -7.75 1.94 15.55
N PHE A 184 -7.47 3.15 16.05
CA PHE A 184 -8.41 3.91 16.86
C PHE A 184 -9.69 4.24 16.08
N PHE A 185 -9.57 4.68 14.84
CA PHE A 185 -10.72 4.95 13.98
C PHE A 185 -11.61 3.70 13.80
N LYS A 186 -11.02 2.53 13.64
CA LYS A 186 -11.77 1.28 13.42
C LYS A 186 -12.38 0.72 14.72
N ASN A 187 -11.68 0.81 15.84
CA ASN A 187 -11.98 0.02 17.02
C ASN A 187 -12.45 0.83 18.23
N ALA A 188 -12.27 2.15 18.22
CA ALA A 188 -12.52 2.96 19.43
C ALA A 188 -13.78 3.84 19.37
N GLN A 189 -14.47 3.97 18.24
CA GLN A 189 -15.57 4.91 18.02
C GLN A 189 -16.70 4.82 19.05
N ASN A 190 -16.99 3.63 19.56
CA ASN A 190 -18.08 3.38 20.49
C ASN A 190 -17.60 3.15 21.94
N ARG A 191 -16.38 3.55 22.26
CA ARG A 191 -15.78 3.37 23.58
C ARG A 191 -15.83 4.68 24.35
N ASP A 192 -16.35 4.65 25.58
CA ASP A 192 -16.56 5.85 26.40
C ASP A 192 -15.28 6.70 26.53
N TRP A 193 -14.15 6.06 26.83
CA TRP A 193 -12.87 6.75 26.97
C TRP A 193 -12.37 7.45 25.69
N PHE A 194 -12.83 7.01 24.51
CA PHE A 194 -12.52 7.66 23.23
C PHE A 194 -13.53 8.78 22.93
N THR A 195 -14.83 8.53 23.16
CA THR A 195 -15.88 9.52 22.91
C THR A 195 -15.77 10.74 23.83
N GLU A 196 -15.28 10.56 25.07
CA GLU A 196 -14.98 11.64 26.03
C GLU A 196 -13.92 12.63 25.50
N LEU A 197 -13.03 12.21 24.60
CA LEU A 197 -12.07 13.10 23.96
C LEU A 197 -12.71 14.13 23.02
N ALA A 198 -13.95 13.89 22.60
CA ALA A 198 -14.72 14.74 21.70
C ALA A 198 -13.97 15.13 20.43
N ILE A 199 -13.13 14.22 19.88
CA ILE A 199 -12.43 14.44 18.60
C ILE A 199 -13.49 14.47 17.50
N PRO A 200 -13.67 15.59 16.78
CA PRO A 200 -14.69 15.70 15.73
C PRO A 200 -14.48 14.61 14.66
N TYR A 201 -15.57 13.96 14.25
CA TYR A 201 -15.50 12.91 13.24
C TYR A 201 -14.91 13.42 11.91
N GLU A 202 -15.22 14.68 11.57
CA GLU A 202 -14.61 15.36 10.43
C GLU A 202 -13.06 15.41 10.54
N LYS A 203 -12.53 15.76 11.73
CA LYS A 203 -11.07 15.77 11.97
C LYS A 203 -10.46 14.38 11.80
N GLN A 204 -11.14 13.35 12.24
CA GLN A 204 -10.69 11.96 12.06
C GLN A 204 -10.62 11.59 10.56
N LEU A 205 -11.65 11.93 9.78
CA LEU A 205 -11.69 11.70 8.34
C LEU A 205 -10.58 12.48 7.62
N ILE A 206 -10.39 13.75 7.98
CA ILE A 206 -9.31 14.59 7.43
C ILE A 206 -7.95 13.93 7.69
N THR A 207 -7.72 13.45 8.90
CA THR A 207 -6.47 12.77 9.26
C THR A 207 -6.25 11.52 8.40
N LEU A 208 -7.29 10.71 8.19
CA LEU A 208 -7.20 9.53 7.32
C LEU A 208 -6.91 9.91 5.86
N ILE A 209 -7.52 10.98 5.33
CA ILE A 209 -7.25 11.45 3.97
C ILE A 209 -5.79 11.92 3.84
N HIS A 210 -5.27 12.61 4.85
CA HIS A 210 -3.86 13.02 4.85
C HIS A 210 -2.89 11.82 4.89
N ILE A 211 -3.17 10.82 5.73
CA ILE A 211 -2.37 9.57 5.75
C ILE A 211 -2.44 8.89 4.38
N PHE A 212 -3.62 8.86 3.77
CA PHE A 212 -3.84 8.27 2.46
C PHE A 212 -2.97 8.94 1.38
N ASP A 213 -2.97 10.27 1.32
CA ASP A 213 -2.13 11.04 0.40
C ASP A 213 -0.63 10.81 0.65
N ILE A 214 -0.21 10.74 1.92
CA ILE A 214 1.17 10.42 2.28
C ILE A 214 1.57 9.05 1.74
N THR A 215 0.71 8.04 1.84
CA THR A 215 1.05 6.68 1.36
C THR A 215 1.30 6.65 -0.14
N PHE A 216 0.55 7.38 -0.94
CA PHE A 216 0.81 7.49 -2.38
C PHE A 216 2.17 8.12 -2.68
N ARG A 217 2.50 9.20 -1.98
CA ARG A 217 3.81 9.88 -2.15
C ARG A 217 4.98 8.99 -1.75
N GLU A 218 4.86 8.26 -0.64
CA GLU A 218 5.91 7.36 -0.18
C GLU A 218 6.08 6.16 -1.13
N ILE A 219 4.98 5.62 -1.68
CA ILE A 219 5.03 4.56 -2.70
C ILE A 219 5.73 5.05 -3.97
N GLU A 220 5.40 6.26 -4.44
CA GLU A 220 6.05 6.88 -5.60
C GLU A 220 7.56 7.09 -5.36
N ASN A 221 7.92 7.51 -4.15
CA ASN A 221 9.31 7.72 -3.75
C ASN A 221 10.06 6.41 -3.38
N HIS A 222 9.45 5.25 -3.59
CA HIS A 222 10.00 3.92 -3.28
C HIS A 222 10.41 3.74 -1.81
N ARG A 223 9.73 4.43 -0.88
CA ARG A 223 9.96 4.32 0.56
C ARG A 223 8.95 3.38 1.19
N ASP A 224 9.44 2.37 1.91
CA ASP A 224 8.63 1.38 2.65
C ASP A 224 7.37 0.95 1.87
N THR A 225 7.55 0.63 0.58
CA THR A 225 6.45 0.45 -0.38
C THR A 225 5.47 -0.63 0.05
N THR A 226 5.95 -1.71 0.66
CA THR A 226 5.10 -2.81 1.13
C THR A 226 4.17 -2.36 2.24
N GLU A 227 4.71 -1.64 3.23
CA GLU A 227 3.95 -1.12 4.36
C GLU A 227 2.97 -0.02 3.91
N ASN A 228 3.45 0.93 3.10
CA ASN A 228 2.60 2.00 2.58
C ASN A 228 1.47 1.47 1.69
N ARG A 229 1.69 0.42 0.89
CA ARG A 229 0.61 -0.24 0.14
C ARG A 229 -0.43 -0.90 1.05
N LYS A 230 0.00 -1.49 2.15
CA LYS A 230 -0.90 -2.09 3.16
C LYS A 230 -1.77 -1.01 3.80
N ILE A 231 -1.16 0.07 4.27
CA ILE A 231 -1.87 1.21 4.88
C ILE A 231 -2.83 1.86 3.87
N ASN A 232 -2.37 2.09 2.63
CA ASN A 232 -3.18 2.65 1.55
C ASN A 232 -4.46 1.84 1.30
N ARG A 233 -4.34 0.51 1.16
CA ARG A 233 -5.50 -0.38 0.97
C ARG A 233 -6.47 -0.34 2.14
N GLN A 234 -5.96 -0.29 3.37
CA GLN A 234 -6.81 -0.21 4.56
C GLN A 234 -7.62 1.08 4.58
N ILE A 235 -6.99 2.23 4.30
CA ILE A 235 -7.68 3.52 4.26
C ILE A 235 -8.67 3.58 3.09
N GLN A 236 -8.28 3.11 1.92
CA GLN A 236 -9.18 3.05 0.76
C GLN A 236 -10.43 2.24 1.08
N GLN A 237 -10.27 1.10 1.74
CA GLN A 237 -11.39 0.26 2.16
C GLN A 237 -12.27 0.94 3.21
N LEU A 238 -11.68 1.71 4.14
CA LEU A 238 -12.42 2.44 5.17
C LEU A 238 -13.21 3.60 4.57
N LEU A 239 -12.57 4.42 3.75
CA LEU A 239 -13.18 5.66 3.23
C LEU A 239 -14.15 5.40 2.07
N PHE A 240 -13.80 4.47 1.16
CA PHE A 240 -14.48 4.24 -0.11
C PHE A 240 -14.98 2.79 -0.29
N GLY A 241 -14.94 1.97 0.77
CA GLY A 241 -15.41 0.59 0.74
C GLY A 241 -16.95 0.48 0.80
N LYS A 242 -17.45 -0.71 1.10
CA LYS A 242 -18.88 -1.04 1.09
C LYS A 242 -19.76 -0.13 1.95
N ASP A 243 -19.22 0.37 3.06
CA ASP A 243 -19.97 1.20 4.00
C ASP A 243 -20.05 2.66 3.57
N ASN A 244 -19.31 3.05 2.52
CA ASN A 244 -19.28 4.41 1.96
C ASN A 244 -19.16 5.50 3.04
N LEU A 245 -18.31 5.29 4.06
CA LEU A 245 -18.25 6.15 5.25
C LEU A 245 -18.03 7.62 4.91
N LEU A 246 -17.07 7.89 4.02
CA LEU A 246 -16.76 9.26 3.63
C LEU A 246 -17.87 9.90 2.79
N GLU A 247 -18.41 9.17 1.81
CA GLU A 247 -19.54 9.63 0.99
C GLU A 247 -20.75 9.95 1.86
N ASN A 248 -21.14 9.04 2.74
CA ASN A 248 -22.29 9.22 3.62
C ASN A 248 -22.12 10.44 4.53
N TYR A 249 -20.93 10.64 5.08
CA TYR A 249 -20.64 11.80 5.93
C TYR A 249 -20.68 13.09 5.12
N ILE A 250 -20.02 13.15 3.98
CA ILE A 250 -20.03 14.31 3.09
C ILE A 250 -21.47 14.67 2.69
N LEU A 251 -22.24 13.69 2.24
CA LEU A 251 -23.62 13.94 1.79
C LEU A 251 -24.57 14.41 2.89
N SER A 252 -24.27 14.12 4.16
CA SER A 252 -25.08 14.58 5.31
C SER A 252 -24.54 15.87 5.95
N SER A 253 -23.44 16.40 5.45
CA SER A 253 -22.78 17.57 6.05
C SER A 253 -23.22 18.89 5.43
N GLU A 254 -22.86 19.99 6.09
CA GLU A 254 -23.04 21.36 5.58
C GLU A 254 -22.06 21.69 4.45
N VAL A 255 -22.39 22.69 3.66
CA VAL A 255 -21.65 23.10 2.44
C VAL A 255 -20.15 23.31 2.69
N ASP A 256 -19.79 23.92 3.82
CA ASP A 256 -18.35 24.18 4.14
C ASP A 256 -17.59 22.88 4.42
N THR A 257 -18.20 21.92 5.09
CA THR A 257 -17.62 20.59 5.35
C THR A 257 -17.51 19.78 4.07
N ILE A 258 -18.55 19.82 3.21
CA ILE A 258 -18.50 19.18 1.88
C ILE A 258 -17.33 19.73 1.08
N THR A 259 -17.20 21.06 1.04
CA THR A 259 -16.12 21.74 0.30
C THR A 259 -14.75 21.32 0.81
N ARG A 260 -14.52 21.35 2.13
CA ARG A 260 -13.23 20.95 2.72
C ARG A 260 -12.87 19.51 2.41
N LEU A 261 -13.77 18.57 2.69
CA LEU A 261 -13.50 17.15 2.52
C LEU A 261 -13.36 16.77 1.04
N TYR A 262 -14.23 17.29 0.17
CA TYR A 262 -14.12 17.03 -1.25
C TYR A 262 -12.79 17.57 -1.84
N THR A 263 -12.41 18.79 -1.48
CA THR A 263 -11.14 19.37 -1.92
C THR A 263 -9.96 18.52 -1.49
N LEU A 264 -9.94 18.05 -0.24
CA LEU A 264 -8.87 17.16 0.24
C LEU A 264 -8.81 15.84 -0.53
N VAL A 265 -9.96 15.23 -0.84
CA VAL A 265 -10.01 14.01 -1.65
C VAL A 265 -9.57 14.27 -3.08
N ASP A 266 -9.98 15.39 -3.66
CA ASP A 266 -9.58 15.76 -5.03
C ASP A 266 -8.08 16.01 -5.15
N ASP A 267 -7.47 16.55 -4.11
CA ASP A 267 -6.04 16.81 -4.02
C ASP A 267 -5.19 15.54 -3.76
N VAL A 268 -5.79 14.42 -3.34
CA VAL A 268 -5.04 13.18 -3.14
C VAL A 268 -4.43 12.74 -4.47
N LYS A 269 -3.09 12.70 -4.50
CA LYS A 269 -2.34 12.26 -5.67
C LYS A 269 -2.62 10.78 -5.92
N ASP A 270 -2.73 10.42 -7.19
CA ASP A 270 -2.90 9.03 -7.65
C ASP A 270 -4.15 8.27 -7.14
N LEU A 271 -5.08 8.96 -6.49
CA LEU A 271 -6.40 8.38 -6.22
C LEU A 271 -7.15 8.19 -7.54
N ASP A 272 -7.75 7.02 -7.71
CA ASP A 272 -8.54 6.68 -8.90
C ASP A 272 -9.52 7.80 -9.27
N PRO A 273 -9.41 8.38 -10.46
CA PRO A 273 -10.30 9.44 -10.91
C PRO A 273 -11.78 9.07 -10.89
N SER A 274 -12.10 7.78 -11.02
CA SER A 274 -13.48 7.29 -10.98
C SER A 274 -14.11 7.49 -9.60
N ILE A 275 -13.33 7.32 -8.53
CA ILE A 275 -13.77 7.57 -7.14
C ILE A 275 -14.08 9.06 -6.95
N LYS A 276 -13.19 9.93 -7.42
CA LYS A 276 -13.38 11.39 -7.34
C LYS A 276 -14.62 11.84 -8.11
N MET A 277 -14.81 11.31 -9.31
CA MET A 277 -15.95 11.61 -10.16
C MET A 277 -17.26 11.08 -9.56
N HIS A 278 -17.25 9.86 -9.03
CA HIS A 278 -18.40 9.29 -8.35
C HIS A 278 -18.84 10.18 -7.17
N LEU A 279 -17.92 10.52 -6.29
CA LEU A 279 -18.20 11.39 -5.14
C LEU A 279 -18.74 12.74 -5.57
N ARG A 280 -18.16 13.35 -6.60
CA ARG A 280 -18.63 14.62 -7.16
C ARG A 280 -20.07 14.52 -7.68
N ASN A 281 -20.37 13.48 -8.45
CA ASN A 281 -21.72 13.28 -8.98
C ASN A 281 -22.73 13.08 -7.87
N ARG A 282 -22.40 12.32 -6.83
CA ARG A 282 -23.23 12.13 -5.66
C ARG A 282 -23.52 13.43 -4.92
N ILE A 283 -22.50 14.29 -4.77
CA ILE A 283 -22.67 15.63 -4.18
C ILE A 283 -23.64 16.47 -5.01
N LEU A 284 -23.48 16.49 -6.34
CA LEU A 284 -24.36 17.26 -7.24
C LEU A 284 -25.79 16.73 -7.28
N GLU A 285 -26.00 15.42 -7.19
CA GLU A 285 -27.33 14.81 -7.10
C GLU A 285 -28.08 15.28 -5.84
N LYS A 286 -27.41 15.30 -4.70
CA LYS A 286 -28.03 15.66 -3.43
C LYS A 286 -28.11 17.16 -3.18
N HIS A 287 -27.08 17.89 -3.57
CA HIS A 287 -26.95 19.34 -3.37
C HIS A 287 -26.96 20.02 -4.74
N LYS A 288 -28.14 20.13 -5.35
CA LYS A 288 -28.30 20.77 -6.67
C LYS A 288 -27.80 22.21 -6.63
N GLY A 289 -26.86 22.53 -7.52
CA GLY A 289 -26.26 23.86 -7.59
C GLY A 289 -25.03 24.06 -6.70
N PHE A 290 -24.52 23.00 -6.05
CA PHE A 290 -23.26 23.05 -5.30
C PHE A 290 -22.10 23.50 -6.21
N LYS A 291 -21.34 24.50 -5.77
CA LYS A 291 -20.17 25.02 -6.51
C LYS A 291 -18.91 24.54 -5.86
N PHE A 292 -18.13 23.73 -6.58
CA PHE A 292 -16.80 23.31 -6.13
C PHE A 292 -15.82 24.48 -6.21
N TYR A 293 -14.93 24.65 -5.23
CA TYR A 293 -13.90 25.69 -5.26
C TYR A 293 -12.97 25.47 -6.45
N GLY A 294 -12.65 26.53 -7.19
CA GLY A 294 -11.85 26.44 -8.42
C GLY A 294 -12.66 26.01 -9.65
N SER A 295 -13.96 25.74 -9.51
CA SER A 295 -14.87 25.52 -10.62
C SER A 295 -15.54 26.83 -11.10
N GLU A 296 -14.76 27.82 -11.45
CA GLU A 296 -15.17 28.57 -12.63
C GLU A 296 -15.10 27.55 -13.78
N GLU A 297 -16.21 26.78 -13.96
CA GLU A 297 -16.47 25.92 -15.10
C GLU A 297 -15.21 25.38 -15.85
N LYS A 298 -14.18 24.93 -15.10
CA LYS A 298 -13.21 24.02 -15.69
C LYS A 298 -13.99 22.75 -15.94
N THR A 299 -14.36 22.52 -17.20
CA THR A 299 -14.77 21.17 -17.61
C THR A 299 -13.72 20.26 -17.01
N ILE A 300 -14.13 19.38 -16.06
CA ILE A 300 -13.16 18.48 -15.45
C ILE A 300 -12.76 17.54 -16.57
N VAL A 301 -11.62 17.85 -17.14
CA VAL A 301 -10.83 16.81 -17.75
C VAL A 301 -10.43 15.95 -16.58
N SER A 302 -11.14 14.84 -16.39
CA SER A 302 -10.72 13.84 -15.41
C SER A 302 -9.22 13.63 -15.60
N LYS A 303 -8.43 13.54 -14.52
CA LYS A 303 -7.00 13.21 -14.64
C LYS A 303 -6.78 11.79 -15.23
N GLY A 304 -7.85 11.14 -15.69
CA GLY A 304 -7.82 9.99 -16.59
C GLY A 304 -7.41 10.42 -17.99
N LEU A 305 -6.75 9.55 -18.70
CA LEU A 305 -6.34 9.75 -20.08
C LEU A 305 -7.60 9.69 -20.97
N ILE A 306 -8.14 10.86 -21.40
CA ILE A 306 -9.24 10.89 -22.36
C ILE A 306 -8.69 10.63 -23.76
N VAL A 307 -9.27 9.67 -24.45
CA VAL A 307 -8.83 9.22 -25.77
C VAL A 307 -10.03 8.96 -26.68
N THR A 308 -9.82 8.92 -27.99
CA THR A 308 -10.87 8.49 -28.91
C THR A 308 -11.12 6.99 -28.77
N SER A 309 -12.35 6.56 -28.98
CA SER A 309 -12.72 5.13 -28.96
C SER A 309 -11.90 4.33 -29.96
N ARG A 310 -11.55 4.92 -31.11
CA ARG A 310 -10.69 4.29 -32.11
C ARG A 310 -9.29 4.00 -31.56
N MET A 311 -8.62 4.99 -30.98
CA MET A 311 -7.27 4.80 -30.43
C MET A 311 -7.25 3.86 -29.22
N TYR A 312 -8.32 3.88 -28.42
CA TYR A 312 -8.47 2.95 -27.32
C TYR A 312 -8.47 1.48 -27.78
N GLU A 313 -9.30 1.18 -28.80
CA GLU A 313 -9.36 -0.18 -29.36
C GLU A 313 -8.07 -0.56 -30.10
N GLU A 314 -7.41 0.40 -30.76
CA GLU A 314 -6.11 0.17 -31.41
C GLU A 314 -5.03 -0.18 -30.40
N LYS A 315 -4.92 0.54 -29.29
CA LYS A 315 -3.97 0.25 -28.22
C LYS A 315 -4.24 -1.11 -27.55
N LYS A 316 -5.49 -1.49 -27.36
CA LYS A 316 -5.87 -2.82 -26.88
C LYS A 316 -5.39 -3.92 -27.82
N LYS A 317 -5.55 -3.73 -29.12
CA LYS A 317 -5.06 -4.69 -30.13
C LYS A 317 -3.54 -4.82 -30.10
N ILE A 318 -2.82 -3.71 -29.94
CA ILE A 318 -1.35 -3.72 -29.81
C ILE A 318 -0.93 -4.52 -28.58
N LEU A 319 -1.55 -4.23 -27.40
CA LEU A 319 -1.26 -4.98 -26.18
C LEU A 319 -1.54 -6.48 -26.34
N GLN A 320 -2.67 -6.82 -26.94
CA GLN A 320 -3.05 -8.21 -27.18
C GLN A 320 -2.02 -8.91 -28.12
N ASN A 321 -1.56 -8.22 -29.17
CA ASN A 321 -0.51 -8.76 -30.05
C ASN A 321 0.82 -9.00 -29.31
N ILE A 322 1.22 -8.08 -28.43
CA ILE A 322 2.43 -8.25 -27.64
C ILE A 322 2.30 -9.50 -26.74
N ILE A 323 1.16 -9.66 -26.06
CA ILE A 323 0.94 -10.77 -25.11
C ILE A 323 0.80 -12.10 -25.83
N ASP A 324 0.02 -12.17 -26.92
CA ASP A 324 -0.36 -13.44 -27.55
C ASP A 324 0.61 -13.89 -28.63
N VAL A 325 1.39 -12.97 -29.22
CA VAL A 325 2.27 -13.27 -30.34
C VAL A 325 3.73 -13.00 -30.02
N GLU A 326 4.07 -11.78 -29.61
CA GLU A 326 5.49 -11.39 -29.51
C GLU A 326 6.20 -12.00 -28.29
N ILE A 327 5.56 -12.02 -27.11
CA ILE A 327 6.13 -12.63 -25.90
C ILE A 327 6.31 -14.13 -26.09
N PRO A 328 5.33 -14.92 -26.59
CA PRO A 328 5.52 -16.34 -26.87
C PRO A 328 6.59 -16.61 -27.95
N ALA A 329 6.69 -15.78 -29.01
CA ALA A 329 7.72 -15.91 -30.02
C ALA A 329 9.13 -15.69 -29.41
N ASN A 330 9.29 -14.65 -28.61
CA ASN A 330 10.55 -14.38 -27.92
C ASN A 330 10.91 -15.47 -26.89
N SER A 331 9.93 -16.08 -26.23
CA SER A 331 10.15 -17.22 -25.34
C SER A 331 10.73 -18.43 -26.10
N LYS A 332 10.28 -18.66 -27.33
CA LYS A 332 10.85 -19.70 -28.21
C LYS A 332 12.28 -19.35 -28.66
N GLU A 333 12.55 -18.09 -28.97
CA GLU A 333 13.91 -17.61 -29.29
C GLU A 333 14.88 -17.84 -28.12
N ILE A 334 14.44 -17.54 -26.89
CA ILE A 334 15.23 -17.81 -25.67
C ILE A 334 15.47 -19.32 -25.51
N GLY A 335 14.44 -20.15 -25.71
CA GLY A 335 14.57 -21.60 -25.64
C GLY A 335 15.53 -22.16 -26.68
N PHE A 336 15.50 -21.64 -27.92
CA PHE A 336 16.41 -22.00 -28.96
C PHE A 336 17.86 -21.59 -28.63
N ALA A 337 18.09 -20.35 -28.21
CA ALA A 337 19.39 -19.85 -27.81
C ALA A 337 20.01 -20.64 -26.64
N LEU A 338 19.16 -21.10 -25.68
CA LEU A 338 19.58 -22.00 -24.60
C LEU A 338 20.09 -23.36 -25.11
N SER A 339 19.49 -23.87 -26.18
CA SER A 339 19.87 -25.17 -26.78
C SER A 339 21.23 -25.17 -27.50
N LEU A 340 21.75 -23.96 -27.81
CA LEU A 340 23.03 -23.81 -28.55
C LEU A 340 24.28 -23.93 -27.67
N GLY A 341 24.15 -24.07 -26.34
CA GLY A 341 25.25 -24.30 -25.40
C GLY A 341 25.74 -23.05 -24.67
N ASP A 342 27.03 -22.87 -24.46
CA ASP A 342 27.64 -21.94 -23.51
C ASP A 342 26.96 -20.56 -23.40
N LEU A 343 26.27 -20.34 -22.25
CA LEU A 343 25.46 -19.15 -21.97
C LEU A 343 26.28 -17.87 -21.71
N ARG A 344 27.58 -18.01 -21.40
CA ARG A 344 28.40 -16.86 -20.98
C ARG A 344 28.80 -15.98 -22.17
N GLU A 345 28.94 -16.57 -23.36
CA GLU A 345 29.33 -15.87 -24.61
C GLU A 345 28.21 -15.85 -25.66
N ASN A 346 27.02 -16.41 -25.34
CA ASN A 346 25.91 -16.48 -26.29
C ASN A 346 25.22 -15.11 -26.46
N ALA A 347 25.63 -14.42 -27.55
CA ALA A 347 25.06 -13.11 -27.89
C ALA A 347 23.57 -13.19 -28.24
N GLU A 348 23.09 -14.28 -28.82
CA GLU A 348 21.67 -14.49 -29.15
C GLU A 348 20.82 -14.62 -27.92
N TYR A 349 21.28 -15.34 -26.88
CA TYR A 349 20.59 -15.43 -25.59
C TYR A 349 20.47 -14.07 -24.90
N LYS A 350 21.58 -13.28 -24.90
CA LYS A 350 21.56 -11.94 -24.30
C LYS A 350 20.58 -11.02 -25.05
N ALA A 351 20.61 -11.02 -26.38
CA ALA A 351 19.68 -10.21 -27.19
C ALA A 351 18.21 -10.62 -26.99
N ALA A 352 17.92 -11.93 -26.93
CA ALA A 352 16.58 -12.44 -26.69
C ALA A 352 16.08 -12.08 -25.26
N LYS A 353 16.95 -12.10 -24.26
CA LYS A 353 16.61 -11.67 -22.88
C LYS A 353 16.38 -10.16 -22.78
N GLU A 354 17.16 -9.36 -23.49
CA GLU A 354 16.95 -7.91 -23.57
C GLU A 354 15.62 -7.60 -24.24
N ARG A 355 15.30 -8.27 -25.35
CA ARG A 355 14.00 -8.15 -26.02
C ARG A 355 12.85 -8.54 -25.10
N GLN A 356 13.00 -9.61 -24.30
CA GLN A 356 12.00 -10.00 -23.30
C GLN A 356 11.71 -8.88 -22.29
N ALA A 357 12.77 -8.24 -21.78
CA ALA A 357 12.64 -7.14 -20.84
C ALA A 357 11.90 -5.94 -21.47
N ILE A 358 12.22 -5.60 -22.72
CA ILE A 358 11.56 -4.53 -23.49
C ILE A 358 10.08 -4.86 -23.72
N LEU A 359 9.75 -6.07 -24.16
CA LEU A 359 8.37 -6.49 -24.41
C LEU A 359 7.52 -6.45 -23.13
N ASN A 360 8.06 -6.97 -22.02
CA ASN A 360 7.37 -6.95 -20.73
C ASN A 360 7.15 -5.51 -20.22
N ALA A 361 8.18 -4.65 -20.33
CA ALA A 361 8.05 -3.26 -19.94
C ALA A 361 7.01 -2.50 -20.80
N THR A 362 7.01 -2.77 -22.11
CA THR A 362 6.05 -2.18 -23.05
C THR A 362 4.62 -2.66 -22.78
N ALA A 363 4.43 -3.96 -22.53
CA ALA A 363 3.13 -4.51 -22.18
C ALA A 363 2.59 -3.92 -20.88
N THR A 364 3.42 -3.85 -19.83
CA THR A 364 3.04 -3.26 -18.54
C THR A 364 2.65 -1.79 -18.71
N LYS A 365 3.46 -1.01 -19.44
CA LYS A 365 3.16 0.40 -19.70
C LYS A 365 1.86 0.58 -20.46
N LEU A 366 1.64 -0.19 -21.52
CA LEU A 366 0.40 -0.13 -22.31
C LEU A 366 -0.82 -0.55 -21.48
N GLN A 367 -0.68 -1.56 -20.63
CA GLN A 367 -1.75 -2.00 -19.74
C GLN A 367 -2.13 -0.88 -18.76
N ASP A 368 -1.14 -0.26 -18.11
CA ASP A 368 -1.36 0.86 -17.18
C ASP A 368 -2.01 2.07 -17.89
N GLU A 369 -1.60 2.36 -19.13
CA GLU A 369 -2.17 3.43 -19.93
C GLU A 369 -3.63 3.13 -20.31
N ILE A 370 -3.94 1.90 -20.73
CA ILE A 370 -5.28 1.46 -21.11
C ILE A 370 -6.22 1.44 -19.90
N GLU A 371 -5.75 1.01 -18.74
CA GLU A 371 -6.53 1.02 -17.50
C GLU A 371 -6.93 2.43 -17.05
N ARG A 372 -6.10 3.42 -17.34
CA ARG A 372 -6.37 4.84 -17.06
C ARG A 372 -7.11 5.55 -18.17
N ALA A 373 -7.15 4.98 -19.37
CA ALA A 373 -7.76 5.60 -20.52
C ALA A 373 -9.30 5.51 -20.48
N GLN A 374 -9.95 6.62 -20.80
CA GLN A 374 -11.40 6.72 -20.91
C GLN A 374 -11.77 7.04 -22.37
N PRO A 375 -12.43 6.13 -23.07
CA PRO A 375 -12.97 6.42 -24.39
C PRO A 375 -13.99 7.55 -24.32
N PHE A 376 -13.78 8.57 -25.11
CA PHE A 376 -14.67 9.73 -25.17
C PHE A 376 -15.85 9.46 -26.07
N ASP A 377 -17.06 9.85 -25.65
CA ASP A 377 -18.27 9.79 -26.46
C ASP A 377 -18.38 11.06 -27.32
N PRO A 378 -18.26 10.96 -28.68
CA PRO A 378 -18.31 12.10 -29.57
C PRO A 378 -19.63 12.90 -29.47
N THR A 379 -20.71 12.27 -29.02
CA THR A 379 -22.01 12.94 -28.86
C THR A 379 -22.05 13.95 -27.73
N THR A 380 -21.07 13.89 -26.82
CA THR A 380 -20.96 14.77 -25.64
C THR A 380 -20.09 16.01 -25.89
N VAL A 381 -19.55 16.20 -27.10
CA VAL A 381 -18.73 17.37 -27.42
C VAL A 381 -19.51 18.65 -27.21
N THR A 382 -18.98 19.58 -26.45
CA THR A 382 -19.51 20.92 -26.27
C THR A 382 -18.67 21.93 -27.05
N ILE A 383 -19.31 22.77 -27.86
CA ILE A 383 -18.63 23.85 -28.59
C ILE A 383 -18.71 25.21 -27.87
N ALA A 384 -19.29 25.23 -26.68
CA ALA A 384 -19.35 26.44 -25.86
C ALA A 384 -17.96 26.91 -25.38
N ARG A 385 -17.00 25.99 -25.38
CA ARG A 385 -15.60 26.20 -24.94
C ARG A 385 -14.67 25.26 -25.68
N VAL A 386 -13.39 25.63 -25.74
CA VAL A 386 -12.35 24.71 -26.21
C VAL A 386 -12.27 23.51 -25.25
N SER A 387 -12.55 22.31 -25.78
CA SER A 387 -12.60 21.07 -25.04
C SER A 387 -12.08 19.90 -25.88
N PHE A 388 -11.93 18.71 -25.28
CA PHE A 388 -11.65 17.50 -26.06
C PHE A 388 -12.71 17.32 -27.16
N GLY A 389 -12.26 17.01 -28.38
CA GLY A 389 -13.14 16.79 -29.52
C GLY A 389 -13.55 18.09 -30.23
N THR A 390 -12.92 19.23 -29.94
CA THR A 390 -13.18 20.49 -30.67
C THR A 390 -12.07 20.85 -31.65
N ILE A 391 -12.44 21.51 -32.73
CA ILE A 391 -11.53 22.23 -33.62
C ILE A 391 -11.61 23.70 -33.26
N VAL A 392 -10.48 24.30 -32.92
CA VAL A 392 -10.38 25.71 -32.56
C VAL A 392 -9.56 26.47 -33.60
N THR A 393 -10.09 27.60 -34.07
CA THR A 393 -9.37 28.54 -34.94
C THR A 393 -8.88 29.70 -34.07
N LEU A 394 -7.56 29.87 -34.03
CA LEU A 394 -6.86 30.93 -33.30
C LEU A 394 -6.31 31.95 -34.30
N GLN A 395 -6.56 33.24 -34.05
CA GLN A 395 -5.91 34.32 -34.80
C GLN A 395 -4.73 34.84 -33.96
N ASN A 396 -3.53 34.80 -34.52
CA ASN A 396 -2.38 35.42 -33.94
C ASN A 396 -2.52 36.96 -34.01
N ASN A 397 -2.58 37.61 -32.85
CA ASN A 397 -2.83 39.07 -32.79
C ASN A 397 -1.61 39.88 -33.28
N SER A 398 -0.42 39.30 -33.37
CA SER A 398 0.81 39.95 -33.85
C SER A 398 0.94 39.87 -35.39
N THR A 399 0.60 38.72 -35.99
CA THR A 399 0.77 38.46 -37.43
C THR A 399 -0.54 38.53 -38.22
N THR A 400 -1.69 38.55 -37.53
CA THR A 400 -3.04 38.45 -38.10
C THR A 400 -3.35 37.12 -38.85
N GLU A 401 -2.43 36.18 -38.80
CA GLU A 401 -2.62 34.84 -39.39
C GLU A 401 -3.54 34.00 -38.52
N SER A 402 -4.28 33.10 -39.16
CA SER A 402 -5.17 32.17 -38.48
C SER A 402 -4.59 30.76 -38.52
N GLU A 403 -4.59 30.11 -37.40
CA GLU A 403 -4.15 28.73 -37.21
C GLU A 403 -5.29 27.89 -36.66
N THR A 404 -5.41 26.65 -37.14
CA THR A 404 -6.50 25.78 -36.70
C THR A 404 -5.94 24.53 -36.05
N TYR A 405 -6.47 24.20 -34.88
CA TYR A 405 -6.03 23.05 -34.08
C TYR A 405 -7.22 22.18 -33.69
N THR A 406 -7.03 20.87 -33.77
CA THR A 406 -7.95 19.88 -33.22
C THR A 406 -7.46 19.45 -31.87
N ILE A 407 -8.30 19.55 -30.84
CA ILE A 407 -7.94 19.21 -29.46
C ILE A 407 -8.38 17.78 -29.15
N LEU A 408 -7.42 16.88 -29.02
CA LEU A 408 -7.64 15.46 -28.69
C LEU A 408 -6.72 15.02 -27.54
N GLY A 409 -6.54 13.71 -27.39
CA GLY A 409 -5.71 13.12 -26.34
C GLY A 409 -4.24 13.01 -26.72
N PRO A 410 -3.39 12.58 -25.77
CA PRO A 410 -1.96 12.37 -26.03
C PRO A 410 -1.69 11.27 -27.07
N TRP A 411 -2.60 10.31 -27.19
CA TRP A 411 -2.43 9.21 -28.15
C TRP A 411 -2.74 9.62 -29.61
N GLU A 412 -3.55 10.66 -29.78
CA GLU A 412 -3.94 11.21 -31.07
C GLU A 412 -3.07 12.40 -31.52
N SER A 413 -2.18 12.88 -30.63
CA SER A 413 -1.40 14.10 -30.85
C SER A 413 -0.49 13.97 -32.08
N ASP A 414 -0.72 14.86 -33.04
CA ASP A 414 0.09 15.02 -34.24
C ASP A 414 0.16 16.53 -34.58
N PRO A 415 1.17 17.23 -34.03
CA PRO A 415 1.31 18.66 -34.25
C PRO A 415 1.51 19.07 -35.72
N GLU A 416 2.05 18.18 -36.57
CA GLU A 416 2.22 18.45 -38.00
C GLU A 416 0.89 18.49 -38.75
N GLN A 417 -0.09 17.73 -38.27
CA GLN A 417 -1.47 17.72 -38.76
C GLN A 417 -2.37 18.69 -37.99
N GLY A 418 -1.84 19.50 -37.09
CA GLY A 418 -2.62 20.40 -36.23
C GLY A 418 -3.43 19.72 -35.15
N VAL A 419 -3.15 18.46 -34.80
CA VAL A 419 -3.78 17.75 -33.71
C VAL A 419 -2.96 17.91 -32.43
N ILE A 420 -3.53 18.61 -31.46
CA ILE A 420 -2.83 18.99 -30.21
C ILE A 420 -3.44 18.22 -29.04
N SER A 421 -2.57 17.67 -28.20
CA SER A 421 -3.02 17.06 -26.94
C SER A 421 -3.54 18.11 -25.97
N TYR A 422 -4.72 17.87 -25.39
CA TYR A 422 -5.23 18.69 -24.30
C TYR A 422 -4.31 18.73 -23.08
N MET A 423 -3.42 17.74 -22.93
CA MET A 423 -2.43 17.68 -21.86
C MET A 423 -1.13 18.42 -22.21
N SER A 424 -0.92 18.79 -23.46
CA SER A 424 0.27 19.56 -23.85
C SER A 424 0.21 20.97 -23.24
N PRO A 425 1.37 21.65 -23.02
CA PRO A 425 1.38 23.01 -22.52
C PRO A 425 0.51 23.97 -23.36
N PHE A 426 0.55 23.85 -24.69
CA PHE A 426 -0.25 24.65 -25.60
C PHE A 426 -1.73 24.30 -25.52
N GLY A 427 -2.09 23.01 -25.59
CA GLY A 427 -3.48 22.57 -25.47
C GLY A 427 -4.08 22.97 -24.13
N ASN A 428 -3.34 22.82 -23.03
CA ASN A 428 -3.79 23.22 -21.70
C ASN A 428 -4.00 24.74 -21.58
N ALA A 429 -3.16 25.54 -22.25
CA ALA A 429 -3.27 26.99 -22.22
C ALA A 429 -4.53 27.54 -22.92
N ILE A 430 -5.01 26.82 -23.96
CA ILE A 430 -6.22 27.23 -24.71
C ILE A 430 -7.50 26.53 -24.24
N LEU A 431 -7.36 25.47 -23.42
CA LEU A 431 -8.50 24.67 -22.95
C LEU A 431 -9.45 25.53 -22.08
N ASN A 432 -10.76 25.27 -22.19
CA ASN A 432 -11.84 25.94 -21.44
C ASN A 432 -12.12 27.41 -21.80
N HIS A 433 -11.38 27.97 -22.73
CA HIS A 433 -11.66 29.33 -23.21
C HIS A 433 -12.79 29.37 -24.24
N ARG A 434 -13.44 30.54 -24.40
CA ARG A 434 -14.60 30.75 -25.25
C ARG A 434 -14.22 31.47 -26.55
N GLU A 435 -15.07 31.35 -27.53
CA GLU A 435 -14.98 32.16 -28.75
C GLU A 435 -14.98 33.65 -28.40
N GLY A 436 -14.08 34.41 -29.03
CA GLY A 436 -13.88 35.83 -28.80
C GLY A 436 -12.90 36.19 -27.69
N GLU A 437 -12.46 35.21 -26.85
CA GLU A 437 -11.49 35.50 -25.81
C GLU A 437 -10.07 35.71 -26.36
N ASN A 438 -9.34 36.64 -25.70
CA ASN A 438 -7.92 36.88 -25.96
C ASN A 438 -7.07 36.08 -24.97
N LEU A 439 -6.09 35.34 -25.49
CA LEU A 439 -5.21 34.48 -24.73
C LEU A 439 -3.79 34.99 -24.83
N ARG A 440 -3.14 35.16 -23.66
CA ARG A 440 -1.72 35.47 -23.57
C ARG A 440 -1.07 34.47 -22.65
N PHE A 441 -0.07 33.76 -23.17
CA PHE A 441 0.67 32.78 -22.39
C PHE A 441 2.09 32.60 -22.94
N THR A 442 2.99 32.12 -22.10
CA THR A 442 4.39 31.87 -22.46
C THR A 442 4.69 30.37 -22.32
N ILE A 443 5.27 29.76 -23.34
CA ILE A 443 5.71 28.37 -23.33
C ILE A 443 7.14 28.31 -23.87
N ASN A 444 8.04 27.73 -23.11
CA ASN A 444 9.46 27.60 -23.47
C ASN A 444 10.09 28.95 -23.91
N GLU A 445 9.88 29.99 -23.11
CA GLU A 445 10.37 31.36 -23.36
C GLU A 445 9.80 32.03 -24.62
N ARG A 446 8.79 31.45 -25.25
CA ARG A 446 8.08 32.03 -26.39
C ARG A 446 6.71 32.52 -25.95
N ASP A 447 6.42 33.79 -26.27
CA ASP A 447 5.14 34.44 -25.99
C ASP A 447 4.14 34.17 -27.12
N TYR A 448 2.91 33.89 -26.70
CA TYR A 448 1.76 33.65 -27.56
C TYR A 448 0.68 34.67 -27.23
N ASP A 449 0.13 35.32 -28.25
CA ASP A 449 -0.99 36.25 -28.14
C ASP A 449 -2.03 35.90 -29.24
N TYR A 450 -3.12 35.25 -28.83
CA TYR A 450 -4.13 34.74 -29.73
C TYR A 450 -5.53 35.24 -29.35
N THR A 451 -6.42 35.33 -30.38
CA THR A 451 -7.86 35.49 -30.20
C THR A 451 -8.53 34.23 -30.73
N ILE A 452 -9.44 33.64 -29.96
CA ILE A 452 -10.25 32.50 -30.40
C ILE A 452 -11.33 32.99 -31.38
N LYS A 453 -11.27 32.56 -32.62
CA LYS A 453 -12.20 32.96 -33.69
C LYS A 453 -13.42 32.06 -33.82
N SER A 454 -13.21 30.76 -33.68
CA SER A 454 -14.31 29.81 -33.77
C SER A 454 -13.97 28.52 -33.02
N ILE A 455 -15.02 27.87 -32.53
CA ILE A 455 -14.96 26.55 -31.91
C ILE A 455 -16.02 25.67 -32.57
N VAL A 456 -15.60 24.58 -33.21
CA VAL A 456 -16.53 23.64 -33.84
C VAL A 456 -16.23 22.21 -33.40
N SER A 457 -17.18 21.31 -33.54
CA SER A 457 -17.00 19.89 -33.22
C SER A 457 -16.08 19.22 -34.24
N ALA A 458 -15.11 18.44 -33.74
CA ALA A 458 -14.30 17.57 -34.57
C ALA A 458 -15.06 16.28 -34.90
N THR A 459 -14.73 15.69 -36.06
CA THR A 459 -15.19 14.35 -36.44
C THR A 459 -14.03 13.39 -36.26
N PHE A 460 -14.17 12.36 -35.41
CA PHE A 460 -13.11 11.38 -35.09
C PHE A 460 -13.65 10.00 -34.73
#